data_d163e1b75123c0144bdf35fd9d775fd6
#
_entry.id   d163e1b75123c0144bdf35fd9d775fd6
#
_cell.length_a   1.000
_cell.length_b   1.000
_cell.length_c   1.000
_cell.angle_alpha   90.00
_cell.angle_beta   90.00
_cell.angle_gamma   90.00
#
_symmetry.space_group_name_H-M   'P 1'
#
loop_
_entity.id
_entity.type
_entity.pdbx_description
1 polymer ?
#
loop_
_entity_poly.entity_id
_entity_poly.type
_entity_poly.pdbx_seq_one_letter_code
_entity_poly.pdbx_strand_id
1 'polypeptide(L)'
;LNYWDIIVQESKNRSLDPYQVAGLIRQETIFMSRARSSANAYGLMQVIVPTARLTAQKYGVNREITVDSLYEPRLNIQLGTGYLRDQIDKYGRIEYVAAAYNAGPGRVVQWKASLPPEMDEWAEAVPFKETRGYIQGVIRNWLQYTRLYDAAGNFKPEVGARVTNSDPNVRKRRVSEPGNEE
;
A
#
# COMPACT_ATOMS: atom_id res chain seq x y z
N LEU A 1 7.77 6.21 -9.33
CA LEU A 1 6.50 5.69 -8.80
C LEU A 1 5.30 6.37 -9.46
N ASN A 2 4.30 5.59 -9.87
CA ASN A 2 3.08 6.12 -10.45
C ASN A 2 2.31 6.97 -9.42
N TYR A 3 1.72 8.08 -9.87
CA TYR A 3 0.93 9.00 -9.03
C TYR A 3 1.72 9.59 -7.84
N TRP A 4 3.05 9.58 -7.89
CA TRP A 4 3.89 9.96 -6.76
C TRP A 4 3.62 11.38 -6.26
N ASP A 5 3.45 12.33 -7.17
CA ASP A 5 3.16 13.72 -6.80
C ASP A 5 1.87 13.85 -5.98
N ILE A 6 0.83 13.11 -6.37
CA ILE A 6 -0.45 13.08 -5.65
C ILE A 6 -0.27 12.40 -4.29
N ILE A 7 0.44 11.27 -4.26
CA ILE A 7 0.72 10.53 -3.02
C ILE A 7 1.47 11.40 -2.02
N VAL A 8 2.52 12.09 -2.46
CA VAL A 8 3.31 12.99 -1.60
C VAL A 8 2.46 14.14 -1.07
N GLN A 9 1.68 14.80 -1.95
CA GLN A 9 0.83 15.92 -1.56
C GLN A 9 -0.22 15.50 -0.52
N GLU A 10 -0.95 14.42 -0.77
CA GLU A 10 -2.01 13.98 0.13
C GLU A 10 -1.46 13.35 1.42
N SER A 11 -0.32 12.67 1.35
CA SER A 11 0.39 12.19 2.54
C SER A 11 0.83 13.35 3.44
N LYS A 12 1.38 14.41 2.86
CA LYS A 12 1.75 15.62 3.60
C LYS A 12 0.52 16.26 4.28
N ASN A 13 -0.60 16.38 3.56
CA ASN A 13 -1.84 16.94 4.08
C ASN A 13 -2.39 16.16 5.29
N ARG A 14 -2.07 14.87 5.38
CA ARG A 14 -2.56 13.95 6.43
C ARG A 14 -1.48 13.52 7.43
N SER A 15 -0.28 14.09 7.38
CA SER A 15 0.86 13.66 8.21
C SER A 15 1.14 12.16 8.13
N LEU A 16 1.16 11.63 6.90
CA LEU A 16 1.43 10.24 6.58
C LEU A 16 2.79 10.10 5.89
N ASP A 17 3.39 8.92 6.01
CA ASP A 17 4.55 8.53 5.22
C ASP A 17 4.11 8.18 3.78
N PRO A 18 4.59 8.89 2.74
CA PRO A 18 4.19 8.64 1.36
C PRO A 18 4.61 7.25 0.86
N TYR A 19 5.71 6.69 1.35
CA TYR A 19 6.12 5.32 0.99
C TYR A 19 5.19 4.27 1.58
N GLN A 20 4.66 4.52 2.78
CA GLN A 20 3.65 3.66 3.41
C GLN A 20 2.34 3.70 2.62
N VAL A 21 1.89 4.88 2.18
CA VAL A 21 0.72 5.03 1.30
C VAL A 21 0.94 4.31 -0.02
N ALA A 22 2.08 4.49 -0.67
CA ALA A 22 2.42 3.78 -1.91
C ALA A 22 2.48 2.26 -1.72
N GLY A 23 2.99 1.80 -0.59
CA GLY A 23 3.02 0.38 -0.21
C GLY A 23 1.63 -0.24 -0.09
N LEU A 24 0.69 0.51 0.50
CA LEU A 24 -0.72 0.11 0.58
C LEU A 24 -1.37 0.05 -0.81
N ILE A 25 -1.21 1.08 -1.64
CA ILE A 25 -1.74 1.13 -3.01
C ILE A 25 -1.22 -0.06 -3.83
N ARG A 26 0.06 -0.38 -3.70
CA ARG A 26 0.61 -1.55 -4.40
C ARG A 26 -0.05 -2.85 -3.93
N GLN A 27 -0.27 -3.01 -2.65
CA GLN A 27 -0.91 -4.21 -2.10
C GLN A 27 -2.36 -4.33 -2.55
N GLU A 28 -3.08 -3.21 -2.61
CA GLU A 28 -4.49 -3.19 -3.00
C GLU A 28 -4.70 -3.42 -4.50
N THR A 29 -3.96 -2.73 -5.35
CA THR A 29 -4.33 -2.61 -6.77
C THR A 29 -3.17 -2.69 -7.75
N ILE A 30 -1.93 -2.77 -7.28
CA ILE A 30 -0.74 -2.63 -8.13
C ILE A 30 -0.81 -1.33 -8.98
N PHE A 31 -1.30 -0.25 -8.40
CA PHE A 31 -1.51 1.05 -9.05
C PHE A 31 -2.51 1.05 -10.22
N MET A 32 -3.44 0.11 -10.27
CA MET A 32 -4.53 0.13 -11.25
C MET A 32 -5.66 1.05 -10.78
N SER A 33 -5.79 2.22 -11.40
CA SER A 33 -6.75 3.25 -10.99
C SER A 33 -8.22 2.83 -11.15
N ARG A 34 -8.52 1.89 -12.01
CA ARG A 34 -9.88 1.37 -12.24
C ARG A 34 -10.14 0.01 -11.60
N ALA A 35 -9.35 -0.36 -10.59
CA ALA A 35 -9.56 -1.59 -9.85
C ALA A 35 -10.89 -1.57 -9.09
N ARG A 36 -11.58 -2.71 -9.09
CA ARG A 36 -12.81 -2.95 -8.33
C ARG A 36 -12.74 -4.32 -7.67
N SER A 37 -13.05 -4.38 -6.38
CA SER A 37 -13.18 -5.65 -5.65
C SER A 37 -14.62 -6.19 -5.69
N SER A 38 -14.78 -7.47 -5.33
CA SER A 38 -16.08 -8.09 -5.12
C SER A 38 -16.86 -7.47 -3.95
N ALA A 39 -16.17 -6.81 -3.03
CA ALA A 39 -16.77 -6.09 -1.90
C ALA A 39 -17.16 -4.64 -2.23
N ASN A 40 -17.20 -4.26 -3.52
CA ASN A 40 -17.49 -2.91 -3.99
C ASN A 40 -16.56 -1.83 -3.42
N ALA A 41 -15.28 -2.14 -3.35
CA ALA A 41 -14.21 -1.18 -3.15
C ALA A 41 -13.62 -0.77 -4.50
N TYR A 42 -13.27 0.51 -4.65
CA TYR A 42 -12.95 1.12 -5.93
C TYR A 42 -11.65 1.91 -5.91
N GLY A 43 -10.92 1.85 -7.01
CA GLY A 43 -9.76 2.68 -7.29
C GLY A 43 -8.51 2.29 -6.53
N LEU A 44 -7.50 3.15 -6.60
CA LEU A 44 -6.13 2.90 -6.13
C LEU A 44 -6.02 2.42 -4.69
N MET A 45 -6.79 3.01 -3.78
CA MET A 45 -6.79 2.68 -2.35
C MET A 45 -8.01 1.85 -1.93
N GLN A 46 -8.79 1.34 -2.87
CA GLN A 46 -9.94 0.45 -2.63
C GLN A 46 -10.92 1.02 -1.59
N VAL A 47 -11.47 2.19 -1.91
CA VAL A 47 -12.44 2.89 -1.04
C VAL A 47 -13.87 2.48 -1.42
N ILE A 48 -14.70 2.19 -0.42
CA ILE A 48 -16.13 1.95 -0.62
C ILE A 48 -16.90 3.27 -0.57
N VAL A 49 -17.98 3.38 -1.35
CA VAL A 49 -18.75 4.63 -1.47
C VAL A 49 -19.24 5.20 -0.13
N PRO A 50 -19.82 4.42 0.80
CA PRO A 50 -20.25 4.96 2.10
C PRO A 50 -19.09 5.57 2.90
N THR A 51 -17.95 4.88 2.97
CA THR A 51 -16.74 5.39 3.64
C THR A 51 -16.20 6.64 2.96
N ALA A 52 -16.18 6.67 1.62
CA ALA A 52 -15.75 7.82 0.86
C ALA A 52 -16.60 9.08 1.16
N ARG A 53 -17.91 8.93 1.27
CA ARG A 53 -18.83 10.03 1.60
C ARG A 53 -18.59 10.57 3.00
N LEU A 54 -18.44 9.69 3.99
CA LEU A 54 -18.13 10.10 5.38
C LEU A 54 -16.77 10.79 5.48
N THR A 55 -15.76 10.26 4.80
CA THR A 55 -14.43 10.86 4.75
C THR A 55 -14.45 12.22 4.04
N ALA A 56 -15.16 12.34 2.92
CA ALA A 56 -15.33 13.59 2.20
C ALA A 56 -15.97 14.66 3.10
N GLN A 57 -17.01 14.32 3.83
CA GLN A 57 -17.67 15.21 4.79
C GLN A 57 -16.70 15.64 5.91
N LYS A 58 -15.99 14.70 6.50
CA LYS A 58 -15.04 14.96 7.60
C LYS A 58 -13.91 15.90 7.18
N TYR A 59 -13.37 15.70 6.00
CA TYR A 59 -12.20 16.45 5.50
C TYR A 59 -12.55 17.61 4.57
N GLY A 60 -13.83 17.96 4.43
CA GLY A 60 -14.26 19.12 3.66
C GLY A 60 -14.07 18.96 2.15
N VAL A 61 -14.13 17.74 1.63
CA VAL A 61 -14.07 17.46 0.19
C VAL A 61 -15.47 17.67 -0.40
N ASN A 62 -15.66 18.81 -1.04
CA ASN A 62 -16.96 19.21 -1.59
C ASN A 62 -17.10 18.72 -3.04
N ARG A 63 -17.32 17.42 -3.19
CA ARG A 63 -17.57 16.76 -4.48
C ARG A 63 -18.64 15.69 -4.34
N GLU A 64 -19.38 15.45 -5.41
CA GLU A 64 -20.24 14.27 -5.50
C GLU A 64 -19.38 13.00 -5.53
N ILE A 65 -19.69 12.07 -4.63
CA ILE A 65 -18.99 10.80 -4.55
C ILE A 65 -19.83 9.72 -5.23
N THR A 66 -19.34 9.27 -6.37
CA THR A 66 -19.90 8.19 -7.18
C THR A 66 -18.86 7.10 -7.42
N VAL A 67 -19.28 5.96 -7.94
CA VAL A 67 -18.33 4.91 -8.36
C VAL A 67 -17.34 5.47 -9.38
N ASP A 68 -17.81 6.20 -10.38
CA ASP A 68 -16.93 6.77 -11.41
C ASP A 68 -15.95 7.78 -10.84
N SER A 69 -16.38 8.64 -9.91
CA SER A 69 -15.46 9.59 -9.27
C SER A 69 -14.37 8.90 -8.45
N LEU A 70 -14.64 7.75 -7.86
CA LEU A 70 -13.64 6.97 -7.12
C LEU A 70 -12.57 6.32 -7.99
N TYR A 71 -12.74 6.28 -9.31
CA TYR A 71 -11.68 5.88 -10.24
C TYR A 71 -10.72 7.02 -10.59
N GLU A 72 -11.04 8.26 -10.22
CA GLU A 72 -10.13 9.40 -10.40
C GLU A 72 -8.97 9.30 -9.40
N PRO A 73 -7.71 9.23 -9.86
CA PRO A 73 -6.57 9.01 -8.96
C PRO A 73 -6.46 10.03 -7.84
N ARG A 74 -6.62 11.32 -8.14
CA ARG A 74 -6.52 12.39 -7.14
C ARG A 74 -7.58 12.27 -6.06
N LEU A 75 -8.85 12.10 -6.43
CA LEU A 75 -9.92 11.98 -5.46
C LEU A 75 -9.78 10.71 -4.63
N ASN A 76 -9.44 9.59 -5.26
CA ASN A 76 -9.27 8.31 -4.56
C ASN A 76 -8.14 8.38 -3.52
N ILE A 77 -6.98 8.93 -3.88
CA ILE A 77 -5.85 9.09 -2.95
C ILE A 77 -6.19 10.10 -1.85
N GLN A 78 -6.86 11.20 -2.18
CA GLN A 78 -7.30 12.19 -1.19
C GLN A 78 -8.22 11.57 -0.12
N LEU A 79 -9.24 10.82 -0.53
CA LEU A 79 -10.16 10.15 0.38
C LEU A 79 -9.51 8.95 1.07
N GLY A 80 -8.75 8.16 0.35
CA GLY A 80 -8.05 7.00 0.90
C GLY A 80 -7.03 7.37 1.97
N THR A 81 -6.27 8.44 1.79
CA THR A 81 -5.32 8.94 2.80
C THR A 81 -6.03 9.54 4.01
N GLY A 82 -7.18 10.21 3.83
CA GLY A 82 -8.02 10.65 4.93
C GLY A 82 -8.52 9.47 5.78
N TYR A 83 -9.04 8.44 5.14
CA TYR A 83 -9.46 7.22 5.81
C TYR A 83 -8.29 6.50 6.49
N LEU A 84 -7.13 6.40 5.82
CA LEU A 84 -5.92 5.80 6.40
C LEU A 84 -5.47 6.55 7.65
N ARG A 85 -5.50 7.88 7.66
CA ARG A 85 -5.19 8.70 8.84
C ARG A 85 -6.09 8.33 10.01
N ASP A 86 -7.41 8.26 9.76
CA ASP A 86 -8.38 7.89 10.80
C ASP A 86 -8.11 6.49 11.36
N GLN A 87 -7.72 5.54 10.50
CA GLN A 87 -7.38 4.19 10.94
C GLN A 87 -6.09 4.16 11.76
N ILE A 88 -5.06 4.92 11.38
CA ILE A 88 -3.82 5.03 12.14
C ILE A 88 -4.09 5.69 13.50
N ASP A 89 -4.89 6.74 13.55
CA ASP A 89 -5.28 7.38 14.81
C ASP A 89 -6.02 6.42 15.74
N LYS A 90 -6.83 5.54 15.18
CA LYS A 90 -7.59 4.54 15.94
C LYS A 90 -6.76 3.37 16.43
N TYR A 91 -5.88 2.83 15.59
CA TYR A 91 -5.16 1.57 15.88
C TYR A 91 -3.68 1.76 16.23
N GLY A 92 -3.09 2.89 15.89
CA GLY A 92 -1.73 3.28 16.23
C GLY A 92 -0.62 2.64 15.37
N ARG A 93 -0.82 1.43 14.85
CA ARG A 93 0.20 0.67 14.11
C ARG A 93 -0.31 0.25 12.74
N ILE A 94 0.59 0.32 11.74
CA ILE A 94 0.24 -0.04 10.35
C ILE A 94 -0.16 -1.52 10.23
N GLU A 95 0.39 -2.39 11.05
CA GLU A 95 0.05 -3.81 11.07
C GLU A 95 -1.42 -4.02 11.42
N TYR A 96 -1.92 -3.31 12.43
CA TYR A 96 -3.34 -3.34 12.80
C TYR A 96 -4.22 -2.70 11.73
N VAL A 97 -3.77 -1.60 11.14
CA VAL A 97 -4.47 -0.92 10.05
C VAL A 97 -4.59 -1.83 8.84
N ALA A 98 -3.50 -2.49 8.42
CA ALA A 98 -3.50 -3.44 7.31
C ALA A 98 -4.46 -4.62 7.58
N ALA A 99 -4.46 -5.16 8.79
CA ALA A 99 -5.40 -6.21 9.18
C ALA A 99 -6.86 -5.73 9.12
N ALA A 100 -7.14 -4.49 9.56
CA ALA A 100 -8.47 -3.90 9.50
C ALA A 100 -8.95 -3.68 8.06
N TYR A 101 -8.06 -3.25 7.17
CA TYR A 101 -8.36 -3.11 5.74
C TYR A 101 -8.78 -4.44 5.11
N ASN A 102 -8.06 -5.52 5.39
CA ASN A 102 -8.30 -6.83 4.77
C ASN A 102 -9.40 -7.65 5.45
N ALA A 103 -9.41 -7.70 6.78
CA ALA A 103 -10.31 -8.58 7.55
C ALA A 103 -11.43 -7.84 8.30
N GLY A 104 -11.42 -6.52 8.29
CA GLY A 104 -12.35 -5.67 9.00
C GLY A 104 -11.97 -5.35 10.45
N PRO A 105 -12.50 -4.23 10.98
CA PRO A 105 -12.10 -3.71 12.29
C PRO A 105 -12.48 -4.63 13.47
N GLY A 106 -13.59 -5.35 13.37
CA GLY A 106 -14.01 -6.28 14.43
C GLY A 106 -13.02 -7.41 14.67
N ARG A 107 -12.39 -7.91 13.62
CA ARG A 107 -11.34 -8.93 13.73
C ARG A 107 -10.10 -8.40 14.44
N VAL A 108 -9.70 -7.18 14.15
CA VAL A 108 -8.53 -6.56 14.81
C VAL A 108 -8.76 -6.44 16.31
N VAL A 109 -9.94 -5.99 16.74
CA VAL A 109 -10.28 -5.92 18.18
C VAL A 109 -10.16 -7.29 18.83
N GLN A 110 -10.74 -8.33 18.21
CA GLN A 110 -10.68 -9.70 18.70
C GLN A 110 -9.22 -10.21 18.78
N TRP A 111 -8.44 -10.02 17.75
CA TRP A 111 -7.06 -10.49 17.69
C TRP A 111 -6.11 -9.73 18.63
N LYS A 112 -6.33 -8.45 18.84
CA LYS A 112 -5.57 -7.70 19.86
C LYS A 112 -5.78 -8.24 21.27
N ALA A 113 -6.97 -8.77 21.56
CA ALA A 113 -7.28 -9.36 22.87
C ALA A 113 -6.79 -10.79 23.06
N SER A 114 -6.57 -11.55 21.96
CA SER A 114 -6.37 -13.01 22.02
C SER A 114 -5.02 -13.50 21.48
N LEU A 115 -4.30 -12.68 20.70
CA LEU A 115 -3.01 -13.05 20.13
C LEU A 115 -1.84 -12.45 20.94
N PRO A 116 -0.58 -12.94 20.74
CA PRO A 116 0.58 -12.40 21.43
C PRO A 116 0.68 -10.87 21.27
N PRO A 117 1.14 -10.13 22.30
CA PRO A 117 1.17 -8.68 22.28
C PRO A 117 2.36 -8.10 21.48
N GLU A 118 3.42 -8.89 21.29
CA GLU A 118 4.57 -8.51 20.48
C GLU A 118 4.16 -8.44 19.01
N MET A 119 4.51 -7.33 18.33
CA MET A 119 3.95 -7.02 17.02
C MET A 119 4.31 -8.02 15.91
N ASP A 120 5.54 -8.50 15.90
CA ASP A 120 6.02 -9.52 14.96
C ASP A 120 5.30 -10.86 15.18
N GLU A 121 5.19 -11.30 16.43
CA GLU A 121 4.44 -12.50 16.79
C GLU A 121 2.95 -12.36 16.50
N TRP A 122 2.37 -11.19 16.81
CA TRP A 122 0.98 -10.90 16.52
C TRP A 122 0.66 -11.03 15.02
N ALA A 123 1.48 -10.42 14.18
CA ALA A 123 1.27 -10.44 12.73
C ALA A 123 1.37 -11.86 12.16
N GLU A 124 2.28 -12.68 12.68
CA GLU A 124 2.41 -14.10 12.28
C GLU A 124 1.29 -14.99 12.82
N ALA A 125 0.74 -14.66 13.99
CA ALA A 125 -0.32 -15.42 14.65
C ALA A 125 -1.72 -15.15 14.08
N VAL A 126 -1.91 -14.12 13.24
CA VAL A 126 -3.20 -13.84 12.59
C VAL A 126 -3.71 -15.10 11.88
N PRO A 127 -4.93 -15.60 12.23
CA PRO A 127 -5.37 -16.93 11.77
C PRO A 127 -5.66 -17.00 10.28
N PHE A 128 -6.03 -15.87 9.64
CA PHE A 128 -6.35 -15.84 8.22
C PHE A 128 -5.08 -15.69 7.38
N LYS A 129 -4.78 -16.71 6.58
CA LYS A 129 -3.61 -16.73 5.69
C LYS A 129 -3.58 -15.52 4.75
N GLU A 130 -4.73 -15.16 4.18
CA GLU A 130 -4.86 -13.99 3.31
C GLU A 130 -4.47 -12.70 4.04
N THR A 131 -5.00 -12.50 5.25
CA THR A 131 -4.72 -11.30 6.05
C THR A 131 -3.26 -11.25 6.51
N ARG A 132 -2.66 -12.38 6.91
CA ARG A 132 -1.22 -12.43 7.18
C ARG A 132 -0.39 -11.99 5.98
N GLY A 133 -0.70 -12.52 4.81
CA GLY A 133 -0.02 -12.17 3.56
C GLY A 133 -0.22 -10.70 3.18
N TYR A 134 -1.40 -10.16 3.46
CA TYR A 134 -1.70 -8.74 3.23
C TYR A 134 -0.86 -7.83 4.14
N ILE A 135 -0.83 -8.09 5.44
CA ILE A 135 -0.01 -7.34 6.42
C ILE A 135 1.46 -7.35 5.99
N GLN A 136 2.00 -8.53 5.72
CA GLN A 136 3.40 -8.70 5.29
C GLN A 136 3.67 -7.99 3.96
N GLY A 137 2.72 -8.02 3.03
CA GLY A 137 2.81 -7.36 1.74
C GLY A 137 2.87 -5.84 1.87
N VAL A 138 2.03 -5.23 2.68
CA VAL A 138 2.03 -3.77 2.94
C VAL A 138 3.37 -3.35 3.55
N ILE A 139 3.84 -4.04 4.57
CA ILE A 139 5.11 -3.71 5.25
C ILE A 139 6.29 -3.89 4.29
N ARG A 140 6.35 -5.00 3.57
CA ARG A 140 7.41 -5.27 2.60
C ARG A 140 7.46 -4.19 1.51
N ASN A 141 6.32 -3.81 0.95
CA ASN A 141 6.24 -2.77 -0.07
C ASN A 141 6.69 -1.41 0.48
N TRP A 142 6.26 -1.05 1.69
CA TRP A 142 6.68 0.17 2.36
C TRP A 142 8.21 0.22 2.54
N LEU A 143 8.80 -0.82 3.13
CA LEU A 143 10.25 -0.89 3.36
C LEU A 143 11.03 -0.87 2.04
N GLN A 144 10.56 -1.57 1.01
CA GLN A 144 11.20 -1.58 -0.30
C GLN A 144 11.15 -0.20 -0.97
N TYR A 145 10.01 0.49 -0.90
CA TYR A 145 9.90 1.83 -1.49
C TYR A 145 10.76 2.84 -0.75
N THR A 146 10.79 2.81 0.57
CA THR A 146 11.69 3.64 1.40
C THR A 146 13.16 3.41 1.02
N ARG A 147 13.54 2.17 0.76
CA ARG A 147 14.91 1.81 0.39
C ARG A 147 15.27 2.22 -1.04
N LEU A 148 14.36 2.02 -1.98
CA LEU A 148 14.65 2.11 -3.43
C LEU A 148 14.45 3.49 -4.03
N TYR A 149 13.59 4.32 -3.46
CA TYR A 149 13.19 5.60 -4.06
C TYR A 149 13.56 6.79 -3.17
N ASP A 150 14.00 7.88 -3.81
CA ASP A 150 14.23 9.16 -3.16
C ASP A 150 12.93 9.95 -2.95
N ALA A 151 13.02 11.13 -2.34
CA ALA A 151 11.86 11.98 -2.06
C ALA A 151 11.12 12.46 -3.32
N ALA A 152 11.80 12.49 -4.47
CA ALA A 152 11.22 12.84 -5.77
C ALA A 152 10.57 11.62 -6.47
N GLY A 153 10.64 10.43 -5.88
CA GLY A 153 10.11 9.20 -6.45
C GLY A 153 10.99 8.56 -7.53
N ASN A 154 12.26 9.01 -7.62
CA ASN A 154 13.25 8.44 -8.51
C ASN A 154 13.99 7.28 -7.84
N PHE A 155 14.47 6.35 -8.63
CA PHE A 155 15.29 5.25 -8.15
C PHE A 155 16.62 5.78 -7.61
N LYS A 156 16.99 5.40 -6.39
CA LYS A 156 18.23 5.87 -5.75
C LYS A 156 19.46 5.30 -6.43
N PRO A 157 20.46 6.12 -6.80
CA PRO A 157 21.68 5.65 -7.47
C PRO A 157 22.51 4.66 -6.65
N GLU A 158 22.55 4.83 -5.33
CA GLU A 158 23.32 4.01 -4.39
C GLU A 158 22.79 2.57 -4.25
N VAL A 159 21.58 2.29 -4.73
CA VAL A 159 21.01 0.93 -4.72
C VAL A 159 21.39 0.16 -5.96
N GLY A 160 22.13 0.78 -6.86
CA GLY A 160 22.60 0.21 -8.13
C GLY A 160 21.71 0.54 -9.31
N ALA A 161 22.33 0.65 -10.48
CA ALA A 161 21.61 0.82 -11.73
C ALA A 161 20.75 -0.40 -12.04
N ARG A 162 19.60 -0.19 -12.67
CA ARG A 162 18.80 -1.29 -13.21
C ARG A 162 19.64 -2.06 -14.22
N VAL A 163 19.80 -3.36 -14.00
CA VAL A 163 20.40 -4.25 -14.98
C VAL A 163 19.42 -4.38 -16.15
N THR A 164 19.80 -3.93 -17.33
CA THR A 164 19.02 -4.06 -18.55
C THR A 164 19.58 -5.17 -19.42
N ASN A 165 18.80 -5.69 -20.36
CA ASN A 165 19.28 -6.69 -21.33
C ASN A 165 20.40 -6.16 -22.24
N SER A 166 20.62 -4.85 -22.28
CA SER A 166 21.70 -4.18 -22.99
C SER A 166 22.97 -4.00 -22.14
N ASP A 167 22.93 -4.34 -20.84
CA ASP A 167 24.11 -4.26 -19.97
C ASP A 167 25.15 -5.31 -20.42
N PRO A 168 26.35 -4.88 -20.86
CA PRO A 168 27.39 -5.80 -21.36
C PRO A 168 27.85 -6.80 -20.30
N ASN A 169 27.68 -6.52 -19.01
CA ASN A 169 28.05 -7.44 -17.93
C ASN A 169 27.05 -8.60 -17.78
N VAL A 170 25.79 -8.42 -18.17
CA VAL A 170 24.80 -9.51 -18.19
C VAL A 170 25.16 -10.56 -19.24
N ARG A 171 25.65 -10.14 -20.40
CA ARG A 171 26.10 -11.05 -21.46
C ARG A 171 27.29 -11.89 -21.01
N LYS A 172 28.26 -11.30 -20.31
CA LYS A 172 29.43 -12.02 -19.77
C LYS A 172 29.06 -13.08 -18.74
N ARG A 173 28.08 -12.82 -17.89
CA ARG A 173 27.63 -13.80 -16.88
C ARG A 173 26.93 -15.01 -17.49
N ARG A 174 26.15 -14.82 -18.57
CA ARG A 174 25.49 -15.94 -19.30
C ARG A 174 26.44 -16.85 -20.04
N VAL A 175 27.62 -16.35 -20.40
CA VAL A 175 28.64 -17.14 -21.14
C VAL A 175 29.58 -17.92 -20.19
N SER A 176 29.62 -17.54 -18.90
CA SER A 176 30.47 -18.17 -17.90
C SER A 176 29.79 -19.23 -17.02
N GLU A 177 28.53 -19.58 -17.28
CA GLU A 177 27.95 -20.80 -16.67
C GLU A 177 28.47 -22.03 -17.43
N PRO A 178 29.21 -22.93 -16.78
CA PRO A 178 29.62 -24.18 -17.43
C PRO A 178 28.36 -24.98 -17.73
N GLY A 179 28.20 -25.34 -18.99
CA GLY A 179 27.19 -26.30 -19.41
C GLY A 179 27.29 -27.54 -18.52
N ASN A 180 26.19 -27.96 -17.91
CA ASN A 180 26.06 -29.31 -17.39
C ASN A 180 26.22 -30.25 -18.57
N GLU A 181 27.41 -30.82 -18.67
CA GLU A 181 27.62 -32.08 -19.44
C GLU A 181 27.11 -33.20 -18.51
N GLU A 182 26.01 -33.84 -18.97
CA GLU A 182 25.39 -35.11 -18.61
C GLU A 182 24.81 -35.24 -17.19
#